data_30bbd3128132912058986401044d8ca2
#
_entry.id   30bbd3128132912058986401044d8ca2
#
_cell.length_a   1.000
_cell.length_b   1.000
_cell.length_c   1.000
_cell.angle_alpha   90.00
_cell.angle_beta   90.00
_cell.angle_gamma   90.00
#
_symmetry.space_group_name_H-M   'P 1'
#
loop_
_entity.id
_entity.type
_entity.pdbx_description
1 polymer ?
#
loop_
_entity_poly.entity_id
_entity_poly.type
_entity_poly.pdbx_seq_one_letter_code
_entity_poly.pdbx_strand_id
1 'polypeptide(L)'
;QTLKHNKIHEYYLFNKPKGYICSHEKQGNSPTIFDLIGMDHLKFGGRLDKESEGLMLLSTDGDWLNSIFHSRNKVEKKYIVKVKTPLSKGKKFKRNINHNGDILRIKNLKIINKYTFEVTLNTGKNHEIRRIFRFNWVTIFVCN
;
A
#
# COMPACT_ATOMS: atom_id res chain seq x y z
N GLN A 1 -40.81 -17.29 -9.33
CA GLN A 1 -39.46 -17.87 -9.27
C GLN A 1 -38.45 -16.92 -9.78
N THR A 2 -37.56 -16.46 -8.90
CA THR A 2 -36.47 -15.57 -9.27
C THR A 2 -35.32 -16.40 -9.79
N LEU A 3 -34.98 -16.15 -11.05
CA LEU A 3 -33.75 -16.68 -11.62
C LEU A 3 -32.56 -15.95 -11.00
N LYS A 4 -31.70 -16.70 -10.35
CA LYS A 4 -30.43 -16.16 -9.90
C LYS A 4 -29.56 -15.91 -11.12
N HIS A 5 -29.32 -14.64 -11.40
CA HIS A 5 -28.32 -14.29 -12.36
C HIS A 5 -26.95 -14.46 -11.72
N ASN A 6 -26.14 -15.37 -12.25
CA ASN A 6 -24.74 -15.45 -11.89
C ASN A 6 -24.06 -14.18 -12.35
N LYS A 7 -23.68 -13.35 -11.43
CA LYS A 7 -22.89 -12.17 -11.76
C LYS A 7 -21.51 -12.60 -12.22
N ILE A 8 -21.15 -12.20 -13.43
CA ILE A 8 -19.79 -12.34 -13.90
C ILE A 8 -18.99 -11.17 -13.33
N HIS A 9 -18.03 -11.49 -12.47
CA HIS A 9 -17.15 -10.50 -11.91
C HIS A 9 -15.93 -10.25 -12.78
N GLU A 10 -15.44 -9.04 -12.74
CA GLU A 10 -14.20 -8.63 -13.39
C GLU A 10 -13.07 -8.61 -12.38
N TYR A 11 -11.89 -9.04 -12.77
CA TYR A 11 -10.70 -9.10 -11.95
C TYR A 11 -9.52 -8.53 -12.73
N TYR A 12 -8.82 -7.56 -12.15
CA TYR A 12 -7.70 -6.89 -12.80
C TYR A 12 -6.50 -6.78 -11.89
N LEU A 13 -5.33 -6.98 -12.48
CA LEU A 13 -4.08 -6.53 -11.90
C LEU A 13 -3.78 -5.15 -12.47
N PHE A 14 -3.57 -4.19 -11.58
CA PHE A 14 -3.31 -2.82 -11.96
C PHE A 14 -1.96 -2.37 -11.42
N ASN A 15 -1.10 -1.88 -12.30
CA ASN A 15 0.15 -1.25 -11.88
C ASN A 15 -0.11 0.24 -11.68
N LYS A 16 -0.35 0.63 -10.45
CA LYS A 16 -0.66 2.02 -10.10
C LYS A 16 0.58 2.90 -10.29
N PRO A 17 0.52 3.95 -11.11
CA PRO A 17 1.59 4.92 -11.18
C PRO A 17 1.53 5.90 -10.01
N LYS A 18 2.59 6.65 -9.81
CA LYS A 18 2.63 7.76 -8.86
C LYS A 18 1.68 8.86 -9.26
N GLY A 19 1.21 9.62 -8.30
CA GLY A 19 0.41 10.81 -8.52
C GLY A 19 -1.09 10.60 -8.45
N TYR A 20 -1.55 9.36 -8.25
CA TYR A 20 -2.98 9.02 -8.19
C TYR A 20 -3.35 8.48 -6.82
N ILE A 21 -4.53 8.89 -6.34
CA ILE A 21 -5.04 8.40 -5.06
C ILE A 21 -5.97 7.20 -5.25
N CYS A 22 -5.99 6.30 -4.27
CA CYS A 22 -6.91 5.17 -4.23
C CYS A 22 -8.21 5.60 -3.55
N SER A 23 -9.08 6.23 -4.31
CA SER A 23 -10.38 6.70 -3.83
C SER A 23 -11.34 6.84 -5.00
N HIS A 24 -12.63 6.59 -4.75
CA HIS A 24 -13.68 6.89 -5.70
C HIS A 24 -14.06 8.38 -5.66
N GLU A 25 -13.80 9.04 -4.56
CA GLU A 25 -14.09 10.45 -4.36
C GLU A 25 -12.85 11.30 -4.56
N LYS A 26 -13.02 12.43 -5.21
CA LYS A 26 -11.94 13.40 -5.37
C LYS A 26 -11.57 14.00 -4.01
N GLN A 27 -10.29 14.07 -3.74
CA GLN A 27 -9.74 14.73 -2.58
C GLN A 27 -8.86 15.90 -3.07
N GLY A 28 -9.42 17.11 -2.99
CA GLY A 28 -8.77 18.30 -3.55
C GLY A 28 -8.61 18.18 -5.06
N ASN A 29 -7.42 18.49 -5.54
CA ASN A 29 -7.08 18.42 -6.97
C ASN A 29 -6.37 17.11 -7.38
N SER A 30 -6.31 16.14 -6.45
CA SER A 30 -5.60 14.88 -6.73
C SER A 30 -6.44 13.99 -7.63
N PRO A 31 -5.90 13.53 -8.77
CA PRO A 31 -6.61 12.57 -9.60
C PRO A 31 -6.65 11.20 -8.92
N THR A 32 -7.72 10.45 -9.19
CA THR A 32 -7.90 9.10 -8.66
C THR A 32 -7.43 8.06 -9.67
N ILE A 33 -7.21 6.84 -9.19
CA ILE A 33 -6.92 5.71 -10.08
C ILE A 33 -8.07 5.48 -11.07
N PHE A 34 -9.31 5.79 -10.69
CA PHE A 34 -10.48 5.62 -11.55
C PHE A 34 -10.55 6.70 -12.65
N ASP A 35 -10.05 7.90 -12.39
CA ASP A 35 -9.87 8.92 -13.43
C ASP A 35 -8.92 8.42 -14.52
N LEU A 36 -7.87 7.69 -14.12
CA LEU A 36 -6.88 7.18 -15.04
C LEU A 36 -7.41 6.02 -15.88
N ILE A 37 -8.06 5.04 -15.24
CA ILE A 37 -8.48 3.81 -15.93
C ILE A 37 -9.86 3.89 -16.56
N GLY A 38 -10.69 4.87 -16.14
CA GLY A 38 -12.03 5.07 -16.72
C GLY A 38 -13.03 3.98 -16.34
N MET A 39 -12.84 3.27 -15.24
CA MET A 39 -13.68 2.15 -14.80
C MET A 39 -14.16 2.35 -13.37
N ASP A 40 -15.12 3.24 -13.17
CA ASP A 40 -15.60 3.64 -11.83
C ASP A 40 -16.33 2.53 -11.07
N HIS A 41 -16.77 1.49 -11.78
CA HIS A 41 -17.52 0.39 -11.19
C HIS A 41 -16.64 -0.61 -10.43
N LEU A 42 -15.32 -0.49 -10.55
CA LEU A 42 -14.38 -1.36 -9.87
C LEU A 42 -14.17 -0.93 -8.42
N LYS A 43 -13.92 -1.93 -7.58
CA LYS A 43 -13.47 -1.76 -6.21
C LYS A 43 -12.00 -2.08 -6.12
N PHE A 44 -11.32 -1.58 -5.10
CA PHE A 44 -9.91 -1.87 -4.89
C PHE A 44 -9.68 -2.59 -3.57
N GLY A 45 -8.74 -3.52 -3.57
CA GLY A 45 -8.29 -4.20 -2.38
C GLY A 45 -6.89 -3.73 -2.01
N GLY A 46 -6.72 -3.29 -0.76
CA GLY A 46 -5.50 -2.64 -0.36
C GLY A 46 -5.38 -1.25 -0.97
N ARG A 47 -4.45 -0.48 -0.48
CA ARG A 47 -4.22 0.88 -0.97
C ARG A 47 -2.74 1.17 -1.07
N LEU A 48 -2.38 1.97 -2.06
CA LEU A 48 -1.07 2.59 -2.16
C LEU A 48 -1.24 4.10 -2.03
N ASP A 49 -0.29 4.74 -1.37
CA ASP A 49 -0.27 6.19 -1.23
C ASP A 49 -0.15 6.87 -2.60
N LYS A 50 -0.54 8.13 -2.68
CA LYS A 50 -0.48 8.93 -3.91
C LYS A 50 0.89 8.83 -4.58
N GLU A 51 1.95 8.96 -3.80
CA GLU A 51 3.33 8.97 -4.31
C GLU A 51 3.96 7.57 -4.43
N SER A 52 3.19 6.53 -4.11
CA SER A 52 3.64 5.15 -4.27
C SER A 52 3.17 4.60 -5.60
N GLU A 53 3.95 3.68 -6.14
CA GLU A 53 3.59 2.94 -7.35
C GLU A 53 3.69 1.44 -7.09
N GLY A 54 2.97 0.65 -7.85
CA GLY A 54 3.03 -0.79 -7.72
C GLY A 54 1.71 -1.50 -7.97
N LEU A 55 1.69 -2.77 -7.61
CA LEU A 55 0.61 -3.69 -7.91
C LEU A 55 -0.60 -3.47 -7.01
N MET A 56 -1.75 -3.42 -7.63
CA MET A 56 -3.06 -3.40 -6.95
C MET A 56 -3.99 -4.42 -7.59
N LEU A 57 -4.92 -4.93 -6.79
CA LEU A 57 -6.02 -5.77 -7.28
C LEU A 57 -7.28 -4.93 -7.36
N LEU A 58 -7.93 -4.96 -8.51
CA LEU A 58 -9.21 -4.29 -8.74
C LEU A 58 -10.23 -5.35 -9.17
N SER A 59 -11.45 -5.21 -8.68
CA SER A 59 -12.51 -6.16 -9.02
C SER A 59 -13.88 -5.56 -8.76
N THR A 60 -14.88 -6.07 -9.44
CA THR A 60 -16.28 -5.84 -9.08
C THR A 60 -16.71 -6.67 -7.87
N ASP A 61 -15.93 -7.71 -7.53
CA ASP A 61 -16.20 -8.65 -6.45
C ASP A 61 -15.62 -8.17 -5.12
N GLY A 62 -16.40 -7.38 -4.39
CA GLY A 62 -15.97 -6.84 -3.10
C GLY A 62 -15.72 -7.92 -2.05
N ASP A 63 -16.47 -9.00 -2.07
CA ASP A 63 -16.29 -10.11 -1.12
C ASP A 63 -14.97 -10.82 -1.34
N TRP A 64 -14.60 -11.02 -2.60
CA TRP A 64 -13.31 -11.61 -2.94
C TRP A 64 -12.15 -10.72 -2.48
N LEU A 65 -12.23 -9.42 -2.78
CA LEU A 65 -11.20 -8.46 -2.32
C LEU A 65 -11.09 -8.46 -0.79
N ASN A 66 -12.23 -8.46 -0.10
CA ASN A 66 -12.26 -8.49 1.35
C ASN A 66 -11.67 -9.79 1.91
N SER A 67 -11.93 -10.93 1.24
CA SER A 67 -11.37 -12.22 1.66
C SER A 67 -9.84 -12.23 1.63
N ILE A 68 -9.23 -11.46 0.73
CA ILE A 68 -7.79 -11.35 0.62
C ILE A 68 -7.23 -10.29 1.59
N PHE A 69 -7.82 -9.09 1.59
CA PHE A 69 -7.22 -7.91 2.23
C PHE A 69 -7.76 -7.60 3.62
N HIS A 70 -8.72 -8.39 4.14
CA HIS A 70 -9.17 -8.17 5.50
C HIS A 70 -7.99 -8.28 6.47
N SER A 71 -7.94 -7.37 7.45
CA SER A 71 -6.82 -7.27 8.41
C SER A 71 -6.50 -8.60 9.12
N ARG A 72 -7.52 -9.44 9.39
CA ARG A 72 -7.33 -10.75 10.02
C ARG A 72 -6.50 -11.72 9.19
N ASN A 73 -6.47 -11.56 7.86
CA ASN A 73 -5.76 -12.49 6.97
C ASN A 73 -4.25 -12.18 6.91
N LYS A 74 -3.83 -11.01 7.37
CA LYS A 74 -2.43 -10.60 7.47
C LYS A 74 -1.64 -10.90 6.19
N VAL A 75 -2.22 -10.54 5.05
CA VAL A 75 -1.57 -10.78 3.76
C VAL A 75 -0.26 -9.99 3.68
N GLU A 76 0.79 -10.67 3.26
CA GLU A 76 2.10 -10.03 3.15
C GLU A 76 2.19 -9.16 1.90
N LYS A 77 2.76 -7.98 2.09
CA LYS A 77 3.06 -7.03 1.02
C LYS A 77 4.52 -6.68 1.07
N LYS A 78 5.18 -6.76 -0.07
CA LYS A 78 6.58 -6.39 -0.20
C LYS A 78 6.71 -5.06 -0.92
N TYR A 79 7.57 -4.21 -0.38
CA TYR A 79 7.84 -2.89 -0.93
C TYR A 79 9.33 -2.70 -1.12
N ILE A 80 9.69 -2.04 -2.21
CA ILE A 80 11.04 -1.50 -2.36
C ILE A 80 10.98 -0.03 -1.95
N VAL A 81 11.71 0.32 -0.91
CA VAL A 81 11.72 1.66 -0.35
C VAL A 81 13.05 2.32 -0.65
N LYS A 82 13.01 3.42 -1.38
CA LYS A 82 14.19 4.24 -1.65
C LYS A 82 14.17 5.46 -0.73
N VAL A 83 15.31 5.76 -0.14
CA VAL A 83 15.45 6.84 0.84
C VAL A 83 16.35 7.94 0.33
N LYS A 84 16.09 9.16 0.77
CA LYS A 84 16.90 10.35 0.43
C LYS A 84 18.17 10.40 1.25
N THR A 85 18.08 10.01 2.52
CA THR A 85 19.19 10.03 3.45
C THR A 85 19.49 8.62 3.90
N PRO A 86 20.76 8.17 3.89
CA PRO A 86 21.08 6.85 4.36
C PRO A 86 20.89 6.75 5.88
N LEU A 87 20.70 5.53 6.35
CA LEU A 87 20.74 5.26 7.78
C LEU A 87 22.13 5.59 8.31
N SER A 88 22.18 6.35 9.40
CA SER A 88 23.45 6.74 10.02
C SER A 88 24.26 5.50 10.42
N LYS A 89 25.55 5.53 10.13
CA LYS A 89 26.45 4.41 10.44
C LYS A 89 26.41 4.10 11.95
N GLY A 90 26.23 2.83 12.26
CA GLY A 90 26.15 2.37 13.66
C GLY A 90 24.78 2.58 14.31
N LYS A 91 23.83 3.22 13.65
CA LYS A 91 22.49 3.40 14.17
C LYS A 91 21.63 2.18 13.85
N LYS A 92 21.02 1.60 14.87
CA LYS A 92 20.12 0.47 14.73
C LYS A 92 18.74 0.93 14.27
N PHE A 93 18.23 0.34 13.19
CA PHE A 93 16.89 0.63 12.70
C PHE A 93 15.83 -0.07 13.56
N LYS A 94 14.90 0.70 14.13
CA LYS A 94 13.77 0.16 14.88
C LYS A 94 12.64 -0.22 13.93
N ARG A 95 12.34 -1.50 13.87
CA ARG A 95 11.28 -2.05 12.98
C ARG A 95 9.89 -1.98 13.59
N ASN A 96 9.81 -1.94 14.91
CA ASN A 96 8.56 -1.87 15.66
C ASN A 96 8.52 -0.57 16.43
N ILE A 97 7.50 0.24 16.20
CA ILE A 97 7.34 1.51 16.92
C ILE A 97 5.89 1.70 17.35
N ASN A 98 5.70 2.49 18.40
CA ASN A 98 4.38 2.98 18.79
C ASN A 98 4.31 4.46 18.39
N HIS A 99 3.39 4.80 17.51
CA HIS A 99 3.23 6.16 17.02
C HIS A 99 1.76 6.54 17.00
N ASN A 100 1.41 7.57 17.78
CA ASN A 100 0.05 8.08 17.90
C ASN A 100 -0.99 6.98 18.20
N GLY A 101 -0.64 6.04 19.10
CA GLY A 101 -1.52 4.93 19.48
C GLY A 101 -1.50 3.73 18.54
N ASP A 102 -0.86 3.84 17.39
CA ASP A 102 -0.67 2.72 16.47
C ASP A 102 0.63 1.98 16.75
N ILE A 103 0.53 0.66 16.79
CA ILE A 103 1.71 -0.19 16.79
C ILE A 103 2.05 -0.49 15.34
N LEU A 104 3.18 0.05 14.88
CA LEU A 104 3.65 -0.10 13.50
C LEU A 104 4.79 -1.12 13.47
N ARG A 105 4.70 -2.10 12.56
CA ARG A 105 5.65 -3.20 12.51
C ARG A 105 6.09 -3.48 11.08
N ILE A 106 7.39 -3.62 10.90
CA ILE A 106 7.97 -4.24 9.72
C ILE A 106 8.20 -5.71 10.04
N LYS A 107 7.54 -6.60 9.29
CA LYS A 107 7.69 -8.03 9.48
C LYS A 107 9.08 -8.49 9.10
N ASN A 108 9.59 -8.03 7.95
CA ASN A 108 10.92 -8.33 7.47
C ASN A 108 11.54 -7.11 6.81
N LEU A 109 12.82 -6.89 7.08
CA LEU A 109 13.60 -5.79 6.54
C LEU A 109 14.89 -6.34 5.95
N LYS A 110 15.10 -6.06 4.67
CA LYS A 110 16.35 -6.39 3.99
C LYS A 110 16.97 -5.10 3.46
N ILE A 111 18.21 -4.86 3.83
CA ILE A 111 18.97 -3.71 3.34
C ILE A 111 19.66 -4.15 2.03
N ILE A 112 19.22 -3.58 0.91
CA ILE A 112 19.81 -3.89 -0.41
C ILE A 112 21.09 -3.09 -0.59
N ASN A 113 21.01 -1.78 -0.30
CA ASN A 113 22.15 -0.88 -0.21
C ASN A 113 21.78 0.27 0.71
N LYS A 114 22.69 1.20 0.93
CA LYS A 114 22.48 2.30 1.90
C LYS A 114 21.27 3.21 1.59
N TYR A 115 20.73 3.16 0.38
CA TYR A 115 19.57 3.97 -0.04
C TYR A 115 18.36 3.13 -0.43
N THR A 116 18.44 1.80 -0.35
CA THR A 116 17.36 0.93 -0.82
C THR A 116 17.11 -0.21 0.16
N PHE A 117 15.85 -0.35 0.54
CA PHE A 117 15.38 -1.36 1.49
C PHE A 117 14.29 -2.19 0.84
N GLU A 118 14.25 -3.47 1.14
CA GLU A 118 13.08 -4.31 0.89
C GLU A 118 12.34 -4.51 2.20
N VAL A 119 11.07 -4.11 2.22
CA VAL A 119 10.24 -4.09 3.43
C VAL A 119 9.04 -4.99 3.23
N THR A 120 8.81 -5.90 4.16
CA THR A 120 7.62 -6.74 4.17
C THR A 120 6.71 -6.33 5.33
N LEU A 121 5.46 -6.02 5.00
CA LEU A 121 4.41 -5.73 5.96
C LEU A 121 3.30 -6.76 5.84
N ASN A 122 2.64 -7.06 6.95
CA ASN A 122 1.38 -7.83 6.95
C ASN A 122 0.21 -7.03 7.55
N THR A 123 0.38 -5.74 7.64
CA THR A 123 -0.62 -4.77 8.08
C THR A 123 -0.75 -3.67 7.03
N GLY A 124 -1.81 -2.88 7.10
CA GLY A 124 -2.07 -1.82 6.13
C GLY A 124 -2.43 -0.50 6.80
N LYS A 125 -1.74 -0.13 7.86
CA LYS A 125 -1.99 1.12 8.56
C LYS A 125 -1.58 2.31 7.73
N ASN A 126 -2.26 3.43 7.91
CA ASN A 126 -2.05 4.62 7.12
C ASN A 126 -0.59 5.11 7.22
N HIS A 127 0.05 5.29 6.08
CA HIS A 127 1.44 5.76 5.95
C HIS A 127 2.43 4.99 6.82
N GLU A 128 2.23 3.70 6.97
CA GLU A 128 2.98 2.87 7.92
C GLU A 128 4.48 2.90 7.66
N ILE A 129 4.90 2.68 6.43
CA ILE A 129 6.32 2.70 6.06
C ILE A 129 6.92 4.08 6.28
N ARG A 130 6.24 5.14 5.84
CA ARG A 130 6.70 6.52 6.02
C ARG A 130 6.91 6.85 7.49
N ARG A 131 5.96 6.45 8.33
CA ARG A 131 6.00 6.72 9.76
C ARG A 131 7.15 5.99 10.45
N ILE A 132 7.37 4.72 10.09
CA ILE A 132 8.46 3.92 10.66
C ILE A 132 9.82 4.49 10.24
N PHE A 133 9.99 4.79 8.97
CA PHE A 133 11.26 5.35 8.47
C PHE A 133 11.53 6.73 9.06
N ARG A 134 10.51 7.58 9.14
CA ARG A 134 10.65 8.91 9.75
C ARG A 134 11.04 8.82 11.23
N PHE A 135 10.48 7.86 11.95
CA PHE A 135 10.88 7.61 13.34
C PHE A 135 12.36 7.27 13.45
N ASN A 136 12.91 6.62 12.46
CA ASN A 136 14.33 6.26 12.37
C ASN A 136 15.18 7.37 11.74
N TRP A 137 14.63 8.58 11.57
CA TRP A 137 15.31 9.73 10.96
C TRP A 137 15.72 9.49 9.50
N VAL A 138 14.97 8.67 8.80
CA VAL A 138 15.21 8.35 7.40
C VAL A 138 14.05 8.87 6.57
N THR A 139 14.33 9.77 5.63
CA THR A 139 13.32 10.33 4.73
C THR A 139 13.22 9.46 3.50
N ILE A 140 12.01 8.93 3.25
CA ILE A 140 11.79 8.11 2.06
C ILE A 140 11.63 8.98 0.82
N PHE A 141 12.08 8.43 -0.30
CA PHE A 141 11.96 9.04 -1.61
C PHE A 141 10.78 8.44 -2.37
N VAL A 142 10.76 7.10 -2.45
CA VAL A 142 9.76 6.31 -3.18
C VAL A 142 9.49 5.04 -2.40
N CYS A 143 8.21 4.65 -2.35
CA CYS A 143 7.76 3.37 -1.80
C CYS A 143 7.00 2.62 -2.90
N ASN A 144 7.54 1.50 -3.32
CA ASN A 144 6.93 0.64 -4.37
C ASN A 144 6.37 -0.63 -3.77
#